data_2c644cb95521415251711c8738c91ec5
#
_entry.id   2c644cb95521415251711c8738c91ec5
#
_cell.length_a   1.000
_cell.length_b   1.000
_cell.length_c   1.000
_cell.angle_alpha   90.00
_cell.angle_beta   90.00
_cell.angle_gamma   90.00
#
_symmetry.space_group_name_H-M   'P 1'
#
loop_
_entity.id
_entity.type
_entity.pdbx_description
1 polymer ?
#
loop_
_entity_poly.entity_id
_entity_poly.type
_entity_poly.pdbx_seq_one_letter_code
_entity_poly.pdbx_strand_id
1 'polypeptide(L)'
;MFLEIDRLMNTFVPAPGGAFLQTIIGSQFPGKPKFLPEKIPHTIDLDVDAKSIAFEIQAVDKDKPTILLAHGMGGCSESGYIKRIAAKLGLQGYGVLLINQRGSGSGMGLSSSLWNGGSSEDLAKMIDYFLMRHPHLLLIGFSLSGNILLKYLGEGRSIPPGLIGALSVNPPVDLRVASHIISTHRSSWLFNRYYMRLIGN
;
A
#
# COMPACT_ATOMS: atom_id res chain seq x y z
N MET A 1 25.38 -3.67 5.51
CA MET A 1 24.00 -3.14 5.62
C MET A 1 23.98 -1.64 5.92
N PHE A 2 24.55 -1.13 7.03
CA PHE A 2 24.53 0.33 7.32
C PHE A 2 25.27 1.17 6.26
N LEU A 3 26.45 0.77 5.80
CA LEU A 3 27.21 1.44 4.74
C LEU A 3 26.47 1.51 3.39
N GLU A 4 25.61 0.54 3.12
CA GLU A 4 24.83 0.48 1.89
C GLU A 4 23.62 1.43 1.96
N ILE A 5 23.02 1.56 3.14
CA ILE A 5 21.95 2.55 3.41
C ILE A 5 22.49 3.97 3.28
N ASP A 6 23.63 4.27 3.89
CA ASP A 6 24.29 5.58 3.79
C ASP A 6 24.66 5.93 2.34
N ARG A 7 25.13 4.94 1.56
CA ARG A 7 25.40 5.12 0.14
C ARG A 7 24.12 5.44 -0.65
N LEU A 8 23.02 4.74 -0.39
CA LEU A 8 21.72 4.99 -1.02
C LEU A 8 21.15 6.36 -0.65
N MET A 9 21.25 6.76 0.63
CA MET A 9 20.83 8.08 1.07
C MET A 9 21.61 9.21 0.41
N ASN A 10 22.91 9.04 0.23
CA ASN A 10 23.78 10.02 -0.42
C ASN A 10 23.60 10.10 -1.94
N THR A 11 22.99 9.09 -2.57
CA THR A 11 22.67 9.09 -4.01
C THR A 11 21.27 9.60 -4.32
N PHE A 12 20.43 9.79 -3.30
CA PHE A 12 19.09 10.31 -3.49
C PHE A 12 19.13 11.83 -3.74
N VAL A 13 18.80 12.21 -4.96
CA VAL A 13 18.60 13.63 -5.32
C VAL A 13 17.10 13.89 -5.38
N PRO A 14 16.53 14.64 -4.42
CA PRO A 14 15.12 14.97 -4.46
C PRO A 14 14.79 15.85 -5.68
N ALA A 15 13.61 15.67 -6.25
CA ALA A 15 13.14 16.57 -7.29
C ALA A 15 13.10 18.02 -6.77
N PRO A 16 13.40 19.04 -7.60
CA PRO A 16 13.38 20.43 -7.17
C PRO A 16 11.97 20.86 -6.74
N GLY A 17 11.88 21.86 -5.82
CA GLY A 17 10.62 22.52 -5.49
C GLY A 17 10.02 22.18 -4.12
N GLY A 18 10.78 21.64 -3.17
CA GLY A 18 10.32 21.37 -1.81
C GLY A 18 9.25 20.29 -1.70
N ALA A 19 8.89 19.90 -0.48
CA ALA A 19 8.01 18.75 -0.20
C ALA A 19 6.61 18.88 -0.85
N PHE A 20 6.04 20.08 -0.86
CA PHE A 20 4.70 20.32 -1.42
C PHE A 20 4.65 20.07 -2.94
N LEU A 21 5.58 20.68 -3.69
CA LEU A 21 5.64 20.53 -5.14
C LEU A 21 5.99 19.08 -5.54
N GLN A 22 6.89 18.43 -4.80
CA GLN A 22 7.23 17.02 -5.01
C GLN A 22 6.01 16.10 -4.81
N THR A 23 5.18 16.38 -3.80
CA THR A 23 3.96 15.63 -3.56
C THR A 23 2.96 15.80 -4.70
N ILE A 24 2.76 17.04 -5.20
CA ILE A 24 1.88 17.30 -6.33
C ILE A 24 2.40 16.60 -7.59
N ILE A 25 3.66 16.79 -7.93
CA ILE A 25 4.26 16.15 -9.13
C ILE A 25 4.15 14.63 -9.03
N GLY A 26 4.52 14.05 -7.90
CA GLY A 26 4.47 12.60 -7.68
C GLY A 26 3.05 12.01 -7.73
N SER A 27 2.03 12.78 -7.31
CA SER A 27 0.64 12.35 -7.35
C SER A 27 -0.04 12.56 -8.70
N GLN A 28 0.21 13.69 -9.36
CA GLN A 28 -0.44 14.03 -10.63
C GLN A 28 0.28 13.45 -11.86
N PHE A 29 1.61 13.31 -11.76
CA PHE A 29 2.44 12.79 -12.85
C PHE A 29 3.22 11.54 -12.40
N PRO A 30 2.53 10.50 -11.93
CA PRO A 30 3.20 9.31 -11.38
C PRO A 30 4.00 8.51 -12.42
N GLY A 31 3.96 8.92 -13.70
CA GLY A 31 4.49 8.14 -14.82
C GLY A 31 3.69 6.85 -15.04
N LYS A 32 3.77 6.31 -16.23
CA LYS A 32 3.14 5.01 -16.55
C LYS A 32 4.23 3.94 -16.62
N PRO A 33 4.00 2.72 -16.13
CA PRO A 33 4.90 1.62 -16.39
C PRO A 33 4.91 1.34 -17.91
N LYS A 34 6.06 1.04 -18.48
CA LYS A 34 6.18 0.67 -19.91
C LYS A 34 5.47 -0.65 -20.22
N PHE A 35 5.41 -1.51 -19.23
CA PHE A 35 4.78 -2.81 -19.30
C PHE A 35 4.25 -3.20 -17.91
N LEU A 36 3.07 -3.78 -17.85
CA LEU A 36 2.54 -4.43 -16.66
C LEU A 36 2.05 -5.83 -17.09
N PRO A 37 2.53 -6.92 -16.46
CA PRO A 37 2.06 -8.26 -16.76
C PRO A 37 0.56 -8.42 -16.54
N GLU A 38 -0.01 -9.48 -17.12
CA GLU A 38 -1.38 -9.89 -16.86
C GLU A 38 -1.62 -10.08 -15.35
N LYS A 39 -2.81 -9.68 -14.91
CA LYS A 39 -3.20 -9.71 -13.50
C LYS A 39 -4.34 -10.70 -13.32
N ILE A 40 -4.18 -11.62 -12.39
CA ILE A 40 -5.20 -12.59 -11.98
C ILE A 40 -6.01 -11.98 -10.83
N PRO A 41 -7.33 -11.81 -10.96
CA PRO A 41 -8.16 -11.27 -9.89
C PRO A 41 -8.43 -12.31 -8.80
N HIS A 42 -8.44 -11.87 -7.55
CA HIS A 42 -8.82 -12.64 -6.37
C HIS A 42 -9.90 -11.89 -5.60
N THR A 43 -10.98 -12.59 -5.24
CA THR A 43 -11.99 -12.08 -4.32
C THR A 43 -11.69 -12.62 -2.92
N ILE A 44 -11.59 -11.75 -1.95
CA ILE A 44 -11.23 -12.07 -0.57
C ILE A 44 -12.39 -11.63 0.34
N ASP A 45 -12.95 -12.56 1.09
CA ASP A 45 -13.96 -12.27 2.10
C ASP A 45 -13.29 -11.63 3.33
N LEU A 46 -13.66 -10.40 3.62
CA LEU A 46 -13.14 -9.63 4.76
C LEU A 46 -14.05 -9.75 5.97
N ASP A 47 -15.36 -9.83 5.72
CA ASP A 47 -16.40 -9.91 6.75
C ASP A 47 -17.68 -10.50 6.16
N VAL A 48 -18.73 -10.64 6.97
CA VAL A 48 -20.03 -11.17 6.54
C VAL A 48 -20.61 -10.36 5.38
N ASP A 49 -20.39 -9.04 5.41
CA ASP A 49 -20.90 -8.08 4.42
C ASP A 49 -19.82 -7.32 3.65
N ALA A 50 -18.57 -7.83 3.69
CA ALA A 50 -17.44 -7.13 3.09
C ALA A 50 -16.50 -8.06 2.32
N LYS A 51 -16.18 -7.65 1.09
CA LYS A 51 -15.19 -8.30 0.22
C LYS A 51 -14.18 -7.29 -0.28
N SER A 52 -12.99 -7.80 -0.60
CA SER A 52 -11.97 -7.05 -1.34
C SER A 52 -11.60 -7.78 -2.62
N ILE A 53 -11.16 -7.00 -3.60
CA ILE A 53 -10.58 -7.52 -4.83
C ILE A 53 -9.09 -7.22 -4.82
N ALA A 54 -8.27 -8.25 -4.90
CA ALA A 54 -6.84 -8.14 -5.12
C ALA A 54 -6.46 -8.67 -6.51
N PHE A 55 -5.29 -8.31 -6.97
CA PHE A 55 -4.75 -8.77 -8.25
C PHE A 55 -3.37 -9.38 -8.05
N GLU A 56 -3.13 -10.52 -8.67
CA GLU A 56 -1.85 -11.20 -8.65
C GLU A 56 -1.13 -11.06 -9.99
N ILE A 57 0.13 -10.66 -9.94
CA ILE A 57 1.11 -10.82 -11.01
C ILE A 57 1.97 -12.01 -10.62
N GLN A 58 1.95 -13.07 -11.43
CA GLN A 58 2.67 -14.29 -11.13
C GLN A 58 4.19 -14.10 -11.13
N ALA A 59 4.86 -14.79 -10.22
CA ALA A 59 6.32 -14.82 -10.18
C ALA A 59 6.89 -15.55 -11.40
N VAL A 60 7.93 -14.96 -11.99
CA VAL A 60 8.78 -15.64 -12.99
C VAL A 60 9.77 -16.55 -12.27
N ASP A 61 10.31 -16.09 -11.16
CA ASP A 61 11.25 -16.81 -10.29
C ASP A 61 10.47 -17.31 -9.05
N LYS A 62 10.21 -18.62 -9.02
CA LYS A 62 9.42 -19.25 -7.95
C LYS A 62 10.14 -19.37 -6.61
N ASP A 63 11.47 -19.18 -6.59
CA ASP A 63 12.26 -19.23 -5.36
C ASP A 63 12.21 -17.88 -4.61
N LYS A 64 11.70 -16.83 -5.25
CA LYS A 64 11.52 -15.52 -4.62
C LYS A 64 10.22 -15.44 -3.83
N PRO A 65 10.21 -14.69 -2.72
CA PRO A 65 8.98 -14.42 -1.99
C PRO A 65 8.01 -13.58 -2.85
N THR A 66 6.72 -13.75 -2.61
CA THR A 66 5.71 -12.90 -3.23
C THR A 66 5.55 -11.61 -2.43
N ILE A 67 5.44 -10.48 -3.12
CA ILE A 67 5.38 -9.15 -2.50
C ILE A 67 3.96 -8.62 -2.52
N LEU A 68 3.39 -8.38 -1.35
CA LEU A 68 2.07 -7.78 -1.20
C LEU A 68 2.20 -6.25 -1.08
N LEU A 69 1.60 -5.52 -2.02
CA LEU A 69 1.58 -4.06 -2.06
C LEU A 69 0.22 -3.53 -1.60
N ALA A 70 0.23 -2.73 -0.53
CA ALA A 70 -0.95 -2.08 0.03
C ALA A 70 -0.88 -0.55 -0.21
N HIS A 71 -1.85 -0.01 -0.96
CA HIS A 71 -1.92 1.40 -1.34
C HIS A 71 -2.27 2.32 -0.15
N GLY A 72 -1.93 3.61 -0.27
CA GLY A 72 -2.31 4.65 0.69
C GLY A 72 -3.77 5.11 0.55
N MET A 73 -4.18 6.02 1.44
CA MET A 73 -5.54 6.60 1.45
C MET A 73 -5.86 7.24 0.09
N GLY A 74 -7.06 6.94 -0.41
CA GLY A 74 -7.53 7.43 -1.71
C GLY A 74 -6.89 6.76 -2.92
N GLY A 75 -6.06 5.75 -2.71
CA GLY A 75 -5.50 4.93 -3.76
C GLY A 75 -6.26 3.63 -4.00
N CYS A 76 -5.71 2.83 -4.90
CA CYS A 76 -6.15 1.46 -5.21
C CYS A 76 -5.02 0.69 -5.91
N SER A 77 -5.26 -0.56 -6.24
CA SER A 77 -4.35 -1.40 -7.03
C SER A 77 -3.95 -0.78 -8.38
N GLU A 78 -4.79 0.11 -8.93
CA GLU A 78 -4.56 0.80 -10.20
C GLU A 78 -3.79 2.14 -10.05
N SER A 79 -3.47 2.54 -8.83
CA SER A 79 -2.67 3.76 -8.58
C SER A 79 -1.33 3.72 -9.31
N GLY A 80 -0.95 4.83 -9.96
CA GLY A 80 0.22 4.87 -10.84
C GLY A 80 1.52 4.45 -10.16
N TYR A 81 1.73 4.84 -8.89
CA TYR A 81 2.93 4.42 -8.14
C TYR A 81 2.92 2.92 -7.81
N ILE A 82 1.75 2.35 -7.46
CA ILE A 82 1.58 0.91 -7.21
C ILE A 82 1.95 0.12 -8.47
N LYS A 83 1.37 0.48 -9.61
CA LYS A 83 1.68 -0.16 -10.90
C LYS A 83 3.14 -0.06 -11.30
N ARG A 84 3.79 1.08 -11.05
CA ARG A 84 5.23 1.25 -11.35
C ARG A 84 6.12 0.34 -10.49
N ILE A 85 5.80 0.23 -9.20
CA ILE A 85 6.53 -0.63 -8.28
C ILE A 85 6.31 -2.09 -8.67
N ALA A 86 5.05 -2.49 -8.92
CA ALA A 86 4.71 -3.83 -9.37
C ALA A 86 5.44 -4.22 -10.66
N ALA A 87 5.48 -3.32 -11.65
CA ALA A 87 6.22 -3.55 -12.89
C ALA A 87 7.72 -3.76 -12.65
N LYS A 88 8.33 -2.96 -11.78
CA LYS A 88 9.76 -3.11 -11.45
C LYS A 88 10.05 -4.42 -10.74
N LEU A 89 9.21 -4.81 -9.79
CA LEU A 89 9.36 -6.07 -9.07
C LEU A 89 9.13 -7.27 -9.98
N GLY A 90 8.11 -7.23 -10.85
CA GLY A 90 7.85 -8.26 -11.84
C GLY A 90 9.02 -8.44 -12.82
N LEU A 91 9.65 -7.36 -13.29
CA LEU A 91 10.85 -7.41 -14.12
C LEU A 91 12.05 -8.04 -13.40
N GLN A 92 12.06 -8.00 -12.07
CA GLN A 92 13.06 -8.68 -11.24
C GLN A 92 12.67 -10.13 -10.89
N GLY A 93 11.55 -10.63 -11.41
CA GLY A 93 11.10 -12.01 -11.24
C GLY A 93 10.19 -12.25 -10.04
N TYR A 94 9.91 -11.24 -9.20
CA TYR A 94 9.01 -11.39 -8.05
C TYR A 94 7.54 -11.57 -8.47
N GLY A 95 6.82 -12.40 -7.73
CA GLY A 95 5.37 -12.37 -7.69
C GLY A 95 4.88 -11.12 -6.95
N VAL A 96 3.80 -10.48 -7.41
CA VAL A 96 3.30 -9.26 -6.80
C VAL A 96 1.78 -9.34 -6.61
N LEU A 97 1.33 -9.07 -5.40
CA LEU A 97 -0.07 -8.97 -5.01
C LEU A 97 -0.44 -7.51 -4.82
N LEU A 98 -1.39 -7.04 -5.59
CA LEU A 98 -1.90 -5.67 -5.55
C LEU A 98 -3.23 -5.71 -4.79
N ILE A 99 -3.24 -5.38 -3.51
CA ILE A 99 -4.49 -5.40 -2.73
C ILE A 99 -5.24 -4.08 -2.88
N ASN A 100 -6.57 -4.17 -2.86
CA ASN A 100 -7.43 -3.03 -2.59
C ASN A 100 -7.87 -3.10 -1.13
N GLN A 101 -7.77 -2.01 -0.41
CA GLN A 101 -8.36 -1.89 0.91
C GLN A 101 -9.90 -1.93 0.78
N ARG A 102 -10.58 -2.31 1.87
CA ARG A 102 -12.05 -2.38 1.95
C ARG A 102 -12.71 -1.15 1.29
N GLY A 103 -13.62 -1.36 0.36
CA GLY A 103 -14.32 -0.29 -0.35
C GLY A 103 -13.47 0.54 -1.32
N SER A 104 -12.23 0.10 -1.66
CA SER A 104 -11.35 0.83 -2.58
C SER A 104 -11.24 0.13 -3.93
N GLY A 105 -11.04 0.94 -4.98
CA GLY A 105 -10.78 0.44 -6.34
C GLY A 105 -11.87 -0.51 -6.83
N SER A 106 -11.49 -1.70 -7.30
CA SER A 106 -12.43 -2.74 -7.77
C SER A 106 -13.28 -3.34 -6.64
N GLY A 107 -12.99 -3.03 -5.37
CA GLY A 107 -13.79 -3.41 -4.21
C GLY A 107 -14.88 -2.40 -3.84
N MET A 108 -15.06 -1.32 -4.61
CA MET A 108 -16.14 -0.34 -4.37
C MET A 108 -17.52 -1.02 -4.48
N GLY A 109 -18.39 -0.74 -3.50
CA GLY A 109 -19.72 -1.34 -3.41
C GLY A 109 -19.76 -2.78 -2.87
N LEU A 110 -18.62 -3.38 -2.54
CA LEU A 110 -18.54 -4.73 -1.97
C LEU A 110 -18.42 -4.72 -0.43
N SER A 111 -18.68 -3.60 0.21
CA SER A 111 -18.70 -3.46 1.67
C SER A 111 -19.62 -2.34 2.10
N SER A 112 -20.30 -2.53 3.23
CA SER A 112 -21.15 -1.52 3.88
C SER A 112 -20.34 -0.45 4.61
N SER A 113 -19.05 -0.68 4.84
CA SER A 113 -18.14 0.24 5.54
C SER A 113 -16.85 0.47 4.80
N LEU A 114 -16.19 1.58 5.08
CA LEU A 114 -14.87 1.92 4.53
C LEU A 114 -13.76 1.51 5.51
N TRP A 115 -12.56 1.32 4.96
CA TRP A 115 -11.36 1.08 5.74
C TRP A 115 -10.86 2.35 6.45
N ASN A 116 -10.11 2.16 7.50
CA ASN A 116 -9.50 3.22 8.30
C ASN A 116 -8.17 2.77 8.90
N GLY A 117 -7.49 3.62 9.65
CA GLY A 117 -6.21 3.30 10.28
C GLY A 117 -6.23 2.13 11.28
N GLY A 118 -7.39 1.68 11.68
CA GLY A 118 -7.58 0.50 12.54
C GLY A 118 -7.79 -0.82 11.80
N SER A 119 -7.88 -0.83 10.47
CA SER A 119 -8.24 -2.01 9.64
C SER A 119 -7.14 -3.09 9.54
N SER A 120 -6.43 -3.37 10.64
CA SER A 120 -5.41 -4.43 10.69
C SER A 120 -5.98 -5.84 10.55
N GLU A 121 -7.26 -6.03 10.90
CA GLU A 121 -7.96 -7.30 10.75
C GLU A 121 -8.21 -7.64 9.27
N ASP A 122 -8.57 -6.66 8.46
CA ASP A 122 -8.69 -6.85 7.01
C ASP A 122 -7.35 -7.25 6.40
N LEU A 123 -6.26 -6.59 6.82
CA LEU A 123 -4.91 -6.94 6.39
C LEU A 123 -4.53 -8.36 6.81
N ALA A 124 -4.89 -8.78 8.04
CA ALA A 124 -4.67 -10.15 8.50
C ALA A 124 -5.35 -11.17 7.58
N LYS A 125 -6.62 -10.98 7.26
CA LYS A 125 -7.37 -11.87 6.37
C LYS A 125 -6.79 -11.95 4.96
N MET A 126 -6.30 -10.83 4.43
CA MET A 126 -5.60 -10.82 3.14
C MET A 126 -4.27 -11.59 3.20
N ILE A 127 -3.50 -11.43 4.28
CA ILE A 127 -2.26 -12.18 4.50
C ILE A 127 -2.55 -13.68 4.58
N ASP A 128 -3.52 -14.08 5.39
CA ASP A 128 -3.88 -15.49 5.57
C ASP A 128 -4.36 -16.11 4.24
N TYR A 129 -5.20 -15.38 3.48
CA TYR A 129 -5.67 -15.81 2.18
C TYR A 129 -4.52 -16.09 1.21
N PHE A 130 -3.51 -15.22 1.17
CA PHE A 130 -2.40 -15.39 0.24
C PHE A 130 -1.33 -16.36 0.76
N LEU A 131 -1.16 -16.53 2.06
CA LEU A 131 -0.26 -17.54 2.62
C LEU A 131 -0.72 -18.98 2.34
N MET A 132 -2.00 -19.21 2.07
CA MET A 132 -2.48 -20.52 1.58
C MET A 132 -1.97 -20.83 0.17
N ARG A 133 -1.45 -19.86 -0.59
CA ARG A 133 -1.05 -19.97 -2.00
C ARG A 133 0.44 -19.69 -2.22
N HIS A 134 1.03 -18.90 -1.34
CA HIS A 134 2.41 -18.45 -1.42
C HIS A 134 3.12 -18.77 -0.11
N PRO A 135 4.21 -19.55 -0.11
CA PRO A 135 4.86 -19.97 1.13
C PRO A 135 5.50 -18.80 1.88
N HIS A 136 5.91 -17.75 1.16
CA HIS A 136 6.60 -16.59 1.73
C HIS A 136 6.05 -15.29 1.17
N LEU A 137 5.63 -14.40 2.07
CA LEU A 137 5.17 -13.05 1.76
C LEU A 137 6.11 -11.99 2.34
N LEU A 138 6.33 -10.95 1.55
CA LEU A 138 6.87 -9.66 1.99
C LEU A 138 5.76 -8.61 1.85
N LEU A 139 5.52 -7.81 2.89
CA LEU A 139 4.52 -6.75 2.85
C LEU A 139 5.16 -5.39 2.61
N ILE A 140 4.55 -4.58 1.73
CA ILE A 140 4.90 -3.17 1.57
C ILE A 140 3.62 -2.34 1.69
N GLY A 141 3.52 -1.57 2.77
CA GLY A 141 2.40 -0.68 3.04
C GLY A 141 2.79 0.79 2.84
N PHE A 142 1.97 1.55 2.10
CA PHE A 142 2.20 2.96 1.82
C PHE A 142 1.27 3.85 2.64
N SER A 143 1.83 4.93 3.24
CA SER A 143 1.05 5.94 3.97
C SER A 143 0.14 5.29 5.03
N LEU A 144 -1.19 5.46 4.95
CA LEU A 144 -2.15 4.88 5.88
C LEU A 144 -2.08 3.34 5.94
N SER A 145 -1.85 2.65 4.82
CA SER A 145 -1.60 1.19 4.85
C SER A 145 -0.28 0.83 5.52
N GLY A 146 0.71 1.72 5.48
CA GLY A 146 1.94 1.58 6.26
C GLY A 146 1.67 1.67 7.77
N ASN A 147 0.77 2.56 8.22
CA ASN A 147 0.32 2.61 9.61
C ASN A 147 -0.44 1.35 10.02
N ILE A 148 -1.36 0.86 9.18
CA ILE A 148 -2.09 -0.40 9.42
C ILE A 148 -1.13 -1.58 9.55
N LEU A 149 -0.10 -1.63 8.70
CA LEU A 149 0.95 -2.64 8.78
C LEU A 149 1.72 -2.58 10.10
N LEU A 150 2.11 -1.39 10.57
CA LEU A 150 2.76 -1.23 11.87
C LEU A 150 1.84 -1.64 13.02
N LYS A 151 0.55 -1.31 12.95
CA LYS A 151 -0.46 -1.76 13.90
C LYS A 151 -0.56 -3.28 13.89
N TYR A 152 -0.71 -3.91 12.72
CA TYR A 152 -0.78 -5.37 12.57
C TYR A 152 0.40 -6.08 13.24
N LEU A 153 1.62 -5.56 13.06
CA LEU A 153 2.83 -6.15 13.66
C LEU A 153 2.96 -5.89 15.16
N GLY A 154 2.42 -4.76 15.67
CA GLY A 154 2.62 -4.30 17.05
C GLY A 154 1.45 -4.55 18.00
N GLU A 155 0.30 -5.04 17.54
CA GLU A 155 -0.89 -5.22 18.39
C GLU A 155 -0.92 -6.56 19.18
N GLY A 156 0.20 -7.30 19.20
CA GLY A 156 0.34 -8.53 20.01
C GLY A 156 -0.26 -9.78 19.39
N ARG A 157 -0.62 -9.76 18.10
CA ARG A 157 -1.08 -10.97 17.40
C ARG A 157 0.07 -11.91 17.07
N SER A 158 -0.23 -13.19 16.92
CA SER A 158 0.72 -14.17 16.37
C SER A 158 0.96 -13.85 14.90
N ILE A 159 2.22 -13.61 14.52
CA ILE A 159 2.61 -13.34 13.13
C ILE A 159 2.85 -14.68 12.43
N PRO A 160 2.19 -14.95 11.28
CA PRO A 160 2.39 -16.20 10.55
C PRO A 160 3.86 -16.34 10.09
N PRO A 161 4.47 -17.54 10.24
CA PRO A 161 5.87 -17.75 9.82
C PRO A 161 6.16 -17.46 8.35
N GLY A 162 5.14 -17.60 7.49
CA GLY A 162 5.26 -17.29 6.06
C GLY A 162 5.35 -15.80 5.77
N LEU A 163 5.01 -14.91 6.71
CA LEU A 163 5.28 -13.48 6.61
C LEU A 163 6.72 -13.20 7.02
N ILE A 164 7.63 -13.18 6.06
CA ILE A 164 9.08 -13.13 6.30
C ILE A 164 9.65 -11.72 6.40
N GLY A 165 8.87 -10.69 6.08
CA GLY A 165 9.30 -9.31 6.22
C GLY A 165 8.21 -8.29 5.88
N ALA A 166 8.44 -7.06 6.34
CA ALA A 166 7.52 -5.96 6.13
C ALA A 166 8.25 -4.63 5.95
N LEU A 167 7.76 -3.77 5.07
CA LEU A 167 8.26 -2.42 4.81
C LEU A 167 7.10 -1.43 4.89
N SER A 168 7.19 -0.51 5.82
CA SER A 168 6.25 0.61 5.94
C SER A 168 6.86 1.87 5.33
N VAL A 169 6.19 2.42 4.32
CA VAL A 169 6.69 3.58 3.54
C VAL A 169 5.90 4.82 3.90
N ASN A 170 6.57 5.80 4.50
CA ASN A 170 6.01 7.09 4.92
C ASN A 170 4.69 6.97 5.73
N PRO A 171 4.62 6.11 6.77
CA PRO A 171 3.40 5.96 7.56
C PRO A 171 3.16 7.18 8.45
N PRO A 172 1.91 7.62 8.60
CA PRO A 172 1.55 8.51 9.70
C PRO A 172 1.48 7.69 11.00
N VAL A 173 2.58 7.65 11.76
CA VAL A 173 2.68 6.82 12.99
C VAL A 173 1.75 7.30 14.10
N ASP A 174 1.46 8.59 14.18
CA ASP A 174 0.41 9.17 15.02
C ASP A 174 -0.70 9.76 14.12
N LEU A 175 -1.80 9.01 14.01
CA LEU A 175 -2.93 9.41 13.16
C LEU A 175 -3.66 10.66 13.70
N ARG A 176 -3.66 10.88 15.03
CA ARG A 176 -4.29 12.05 15.63
C ARG A 176 -3.52 13.30 15.26
N VAL A 177 -2.19 13.27 15.45
CA VAL A 177 -1.32 14.39 15.09
C VAL A 177 -1.35 14.64 13.57
N ALA A 178 -1.26 13.60 12.75
CA ALA A 178 -1.31 13.72 11.30
C ALA A 178 -2.64 14.32 10.80
N SER A 179 -3.77 13.86 11.33
CA SER A 179 -5.10 14.38 11.00
C SER A 179 -5.25 15.85 11.43
N HIS A 180 -4.78 16.19 12.64
CA HIS A 180 -4.80 17.57 13.13
C HIS A 180 -3.97 18.50 12.22
N ILE A 181 -2.76 18.12 11.85
CA ILE A 181 -1.90 18.93 10.97
C ILE A 181 -2.56 19.10 9.59
N ILE A 182 -3.11 18.04 9.00
CA ILE A 182 -3.78 18.12 7.70
C ILE A 182 -4.99 19.06 7.74
N SER A 183 -5.76 19.03 8.84
CA SER A 183 -6.99 19.82 8.95
C SER A 183 -6.78 21.27 9.35
N THR A 184 -5.69 21.61 10.07
CA THR A 184 -5.51 22.94 10.66
C THR A 184 -4.37 23.76 10.04
N HIS A 185 -3.32 23.10 9.51
CA HIS A 185 -2.16 23.82 9.02
C HIS A 185 -2.41 24.47 7.66
N ARG A 186 -2.10 25.76 7.52
CA ARG A 186 -2.38 26.54 6.29
C ARG A 186 -1.78 25.94 5.01
N SER A 187 -0.57 25.35 5.10
CA SER A 187 0.07 24.68 3.96
C SER A 187 -0.62 23.38 3.56
N SER A 188 -1.44 22.79 4.42
CA SER A 188 -2.16 21.55 4.18
C SER A 188 -3.57 21.74 3.58
N TRP A 189 -4.02 23.01 3.39
CA TRP A 189 -5.38 23.31 2.96
C TRP A 189 -5.81 22.59 1.67
N LEU A 190 -4.92 22.50 0.66
CA LEU A 190 -5.20 21.79 -0.58
C LEU A 190 -5.34 20.28 -0.35
N PHE A 191 -4.51 19.69 0.51
CA PHE A 191 -4.60 18.27 0.87
C PHE A 191 -5.86 17.99 1.66
N ASN A 192 -6.20 18.84 2.64
CA ASN A 192 -7.43 18.72 3.40
C ASN A 192 -8.65 18.74 2.45
N ARG A 193 -8.73 19.71 1.53
CA ARG A 193 -9.82 19.80 0.55
C ARG A 193 -9.89 18.58 -0.36
N TYR A 194 -8.74 18.04 -0.76
CA TYR A 194 -8.66 16.83 -1.56
C TYR A 194 -9.23 15.62 -0.79
N TYR A 195 -8.78 15.40 0.45
CA TYR A 195 -9.23 14.28 1.26
C TYR A 195 -10.70 14.40 1.67
N MET A 196 -11.16 15.61 2.00
CA MET A 196 -12.59 15.82 2.31
C MET A 196 -13.50 15.49 1.13
N ARG A 197 -13.08 15.78 -0.11
CA ARG A 197 -13.83 15.38 -1.30
C ARG A 197 -13.80 13.86 -1.53
N LEU A 198 -12.68 13.24 -1.22
CA LEU A 198 -12.51 11.81 -1.41
C LEU A 198 -13.35 10.97 -0.44
N ILE A 199 -13.54 11.47 0.80
CA ILE A 199 -14.29 10.78 1.86
C ILE A 199 -15.79 11.13 1.81
N GLY A 200 -16.14 12.30 1.28
CA GLY A 200 -17.51 12.82 1.27
C GLY A 200 -18.33 12.48 0.02
N ASN A 201 -17.76 11.74 -0.93
CA ASN A 201 -18.43 11.16 -2.09
C ASN A 201 -18.58 9.66 -1.91
#